data_1a0df31d23d0d3405ca880df65d69fd3
#
_entry.id   1a0df31d23d0d3405ca880df65d69fd3
#
_cell.length_a   1.000
_cell.length_b   1.000
_cell.length_c   1.000
_cell.angle_alpha   90.00
_cell.angle_beta   90.00
_cell.angle_gamma   90.00
#
_symmetry.space_group_name_H-M   'P 1'
#
loop_
_entity.id
_entity.type
_entity.pdbx_description
1 polymer ?
#
loop_
_entity_poly.entity_id
_entity_poly.type
_entity_poly.pdbx_seq_one_letter_code
_entity_poly.pdbx_strand_id
1 'polypeptide(L)'
;MKRILCLIDSLGAGGAQRQIVGLATILKEKGYDVSVAIYHKDNGALFYADNLLSAGVPYVFLKKAERNLTRPIYIAKYIRKVCPDMVISYLFTPCICACIARIFNKRFKLIVSERNTTQQTGWNEKIRFNLFRQANYVVPNSYSQEYYIKRTFPFLSNKVVTIPNYVDTQRFYPNYHERREIREIVIVATIGPSKNTLGFIDAVELLSKSNRSFHFSWYGKGNSNIDYFNSCQQKIEEKGLTKYISLLEKTNKIADRYREADYFCLPSFYEGTPNVICEAMASGLPIACSDVCDNARYVIEGVNGFLFNPNDANSMAVTIKKLFDLSNVDYTSFCSKSRMIAEDKLSKERFLNDYISLIEQ
;
A
#
# COMPACT_ATOMS: atom_id res chain seq x y z
N MET A 1 -7.42 -21.69 -22.00
CA MET A 1 -7.54 -20.75 -20.85
C MET A 1 -6.31 -20.97 -19.99
N LYS A 2 -5.50 -19.90 -19.70
CA LYS A 2 -4.33 -20.03 -18.83
C LYS A 2 -4.74 -20.21 -17.39
N ARG A 3 -4.09 -21.16 -16.70
CA ARG A 3 -4.27 -21.43 -15.27
C ARG A 3 -3.29 -20.62 -14.45
N ILE A 4 -3.78 -19.76 -13.56
CA ILE A 4 -2.99 -18.85 -12.74
C ILE A 4 -3.15 -19.21 -11.26
N LEU A 5 -2.03 -19.43 -10.58
CA LEU A 5 -2.00 -19.62 -9.14
C LEU A 5 -1.43 -18.36 -8.46
N CYS A 6 -2.25 -17.69 -7.68
CA CYS A 6 -1.82 -16.62 -6.80
C CYS A 6 -1.34 -17.22 -5.47
N LEU A 7 -0.15 -16.85 -5.00
CA LEU A 7 0.44 -17.37 -3.77
C LEU A 7 0.76 -16.23 -2.80
N ILE A 8 0.20 -16.29 -1.61
CA ILE A 8 0.45 -15.34 -0.52
C ILE A 8 0.43 -16.06 0.83
N ASP A 9 0.86 -15.39 1.89
CA ASP A 9 0.88 -15.97 3.25
C ASP A 9 -0.53 -16.20 3.82
N SER A 10 -1.41 -15.20 3.75
CA SER A 10 -2.77 -15.18 4.31
C SER A 10 -3.71 -14.30 3.48
N LEU A 11 -4.98 -14.25 3.83
CA LEU A 11 -5.98 -13.30 3.30
C LEU A 11 -6.33 -12.21 4.32
N GLY A 12 -5.41 -11.87 5.22
CA GLY A 12 -5.61 -10.86 6.28
C GLY A 12 -5.80 -9.44 5.74
N ALA A 13 -6.12 -8.49 6.63
CA ALA A 13 -6.43 -7.09 6.31
C ALA A 13 -5.18 -6.26 5.96
N GLY A 14 -4.30 -6.77 5.10
CA GLY A 14 -3.07 -6.10 4.66
C GLY A 14 -3.17 -5.50 3.25
N GLY A 15 -2.29 -4.54 2.95
CA GLY A 15 -2.24 -3.90 1.65
C GLY A 15 -1.85 -4.85 0.51
N ALA A 16 -0.88 -5.75 0.73
CA ALA A 16 -0.48 -6.75 -0.24
C ALA A 16 -1.59 -7.79 -0.49
N GLN A 17 -2.26 -8.22 0.59
CA GLN A 17 -3.40 -9.14 0.52
C GLN A 17 -4.54 -8.54 -0.30
N ARG A 18 -4.88 -7.26 -0.05
CA ARG A 18 -5.89 -6.55 -0.85
C ARG A 18 -5.53 -6.52 -2.34
N GLN A 19 -4.28 -6.24 -2.68
CA GLN A 19 -3.85 -6.14 -4.08
C GLN A 19 -3.87 -7.50 -4.80
N ILE A 20 -3.43 -8.60 -4.17
CA ILE A 20 -3.44 -9.92 -4.81
C ILE A 20 -4.86 -10.50 -4.93
N VAL A 21 -5.72 -10.25 -3.93
CA VAL A 21 -7.14 -10.63 -3.99
C VAL A 21 -7.83 -9.89 -5.13
N GLY A 22 -7.63 -8.57 -5.21
CA GLY A 22 -8.15 -7.78 -6.33
C GLY A 22 -7.63 -8.26 -7.68
N LEU A 23 -6.34 -8.54 -7.81
CA LEU A 23 -5.78 -9.10 -9.05
C LEU A 23 -6.43 -10.43 -9.41
N ALA A 24 -6.56 -11.35 -8.46
CA ALA A 24 -7.18 -12.66 -8.69
C ALA A 24 -8.64 -12.54 -9.15
N THR A 25 -9.40 -11.63 -8.52
CA THR A 25 -10.80 -11.34 -8.90
C THR A 25 -10.90 -10.81 -10.32
N ILE A 26 -10.08 -9.80 -10.66
CA ILE A 26 -10.11 -9.17 -11.97
C ILE A 26 -9.68 -10.15 -13.08
N LEU A 27 -8.65 -10.94 -12.83
CA LEU A 27 -8.21 -11.97 -13.79
C LEU A 27 -9.31 -13.02 -14.00
N LYS A 28 -10.06 -13.40 -12.97
CA LYS A 28 -11.21 -14.29 -13.08
C LYS A 28 -12.32 -13.69 -13.94
N GLU A 29 -12.66 -12.42 -13.73
CA GLU A 29 -13.63 -11.65 -14.54
C GLU A 29 -13.23 -11.62 -16.03
N LYS A 30 -11.91 -11.60 -16.32
CA LYS A 30 -11.37 -11.65 -17.70
C LYS A 30 -11.27 -13.07 -18.27
N GLY A 31 -11.75 -14.08 -17.55
CA GLY A 31 -11.86 -15.44 -18.06
C GLY A 31 -10.64 -16.33 -17.82
N TYR A 32 -9.67 -15.91 -16.98
CA TYR A 32 -8.58 -16.82 -16.58
C TYR A 32 -9.06 -17.85 -15.55
N ASP A 33 -8.42 -19.04 -15.53
CA ASP A 33 -8.63 -20.04 -14.48
C ASP A 33 -7.72 -19.68 -13.29
N VAL A 34 -8.28 -18.98 -12.31
CA VAL A 34 -7.53 -18.40 -11.19
C VAL A 34 -7.86 -19.10 -9.88
N SER A 35 -6.83 -19.41 -9.10
CA SER A 35 -6.94 -19.88 -7.72
C SER A 35 -5.93 -19.19 -6.81
N VAL A 36 -6.21 -19.17 -5.50
CA VAL A 36 -5.32 -18.58 -4.49
C VAL A 36 -4.86 -19.67 -3.51
N ALA A 37 -3.56 -19.71 -3.19
CA ALA A 37 -3.03 -20.58 -2.15
C ALA A 37 -2.46 -19.76 -1.00
N ILE A 38 -2.83 -20.13 0.23
CA ILE A 38 -2.36 -19.52 1.48
C ILE A 38 -1.84 -20.59 2.43
N TYR A 39 -1.04 -20.19 3.43
CA TYR A 39 -0.52 -21.13 4.43
C TYR A 39 -0.61 -20.63 5.88
N HIS A 40 -1.19 -19.47 6.14
CA HIS A 40 -1.60 -19.00 7.47
C HIS A 40 -3.10 -18.81 7.54
N LYS A 41 -3.71 -19.27 8.64
CA LYS A 41 -5.15 -19.22 8.89
C LYS A 41 -5.49 -18.73 10.30
N ASP A 42 -4.63 -17.93 10.90
CA ASP A 42 -4.83 -17.40 12.25
C ASP A 42 -5.94 -16.33 12.30
N ASN A 43 -6.30 -15.87 13.49
CA ASN A 43 -7.32 -14.85 13.71
C ASN A 43 -7.11 -13.62 12.81
N GLY A 44 -8.12 -13.31 11.97
CA GLY A 44 -8.06 -12.23 10.97
C GLY A 44 -7.33 -12.58 9.67
N ALA A 45 -6.74 -13.78 9.54
CA ALA A 45 -6.02 -14.20 8.33
C ALA A 45 -6.92 -14.50 7.12
N LEU A 46 -8.23 -14.46 7.28
CA LEU A 46 -9.24 -14.71 6.23
C LEU A 46 -10.12 -13.48 5.93
N PHE A 47 -9.67 -12.29 6.26
CA PHE A 47 -10.44 -11.05 6.09
C PHE A 47 -10.98 -10.85 4.65
N TYR A 48 -10.19 -11.22 3.63
CA TYR A 48 -10.58 -11.12 2.21
C TYR A 48 -11.12 -12.43 1.61
N ALA A 49 -11.40 -13.46 2.40
CA ALA A 49 -11.87 -14.75 1.87
C ALA A 49 -13.21 -14.63 1.14
N ASP A 50 -14.16 -13.90 1.72
CA ASP A 50 -15.49 -13.71 1.13
C ASP A 50 -15.42 -12.94 -0.20
N ASN A 51 -14.49 -12.02 -0.36
CA ASN A 51 -14.27 -11.31 -1.61
C ASN A 51 -13.85 -12.26 -2.74
N LEU A 52 -12.98 -13.24 -2.46
CA LEU A 52 -12.59 -14.26 -3.45
C LEU A 52 -13.76 -15.19 -3.80
N LEU A 53 -14.48 -15.68 -2.77
CA LEU A 53 -15.59 -16.60 -2.97
C LEU A 53 -16.72 -15.96 -3.77
N SER A 54 -17.07 -14.71 -3.46
CA SER A 54 -18.10 -13.95 -4.20
C SER A 54 -17.72 -13.72 -5.66
N ALA A 55 -16.43 -13.62 -5.96
CA ALA A 55 -15.89 -13.49 -7.31
C ALA A 55 -15.70 -14.85 -8.02
N GLY A 56 -16.06 -15.97 -7.40
CA GLY A 56 -15.87 -17.32 -7.95
C GLY A 56 -14.39 -17.74 -8.05
N VAL A 57 -13.51 -17.16 -7.21
CA VAL A 57 -12.09 -17.52 -7.13
C VAL A 57 -11.88 -18.46 -5.95
N PRO A 58 -11.58 -19.77 -6.18
CA PRO A 58 -11.31 -20.70 -5.11
C PRO A 58 -9.98 -20.37 -4.42
N TYR A 59 -9.94 -20.56 -3.09
CA TYR A 59 -8.68 -20.53 -2.36
C TYR A 59 -8.43 -21.82 -1.59
N VAL A 60 -7.18 -22.16 -1.38
CA VAL A 60 -6.74 -23.37 -0.68
C VAL A 60 -5.80 -23.01 0.45
N PHE A 61 -6.10 -23.56 1.63
CA PHE A 61 -5.22 -23.48 2.78
C PHE A 61 -4.26 -24.66 2.82
N LEU A 62 -2.97 -24.38 2.70
CA LEU A 62 -1.89 -25.38 2.70
C LEU A 62 -1.43 -25.67 4.14
N LYS A 63 -2.25 -26.36 4.96
CA LYS A 63 -1.98 -26.64 6.38
C LYS A 63 -0.57 -27.17 6.65
N LYS A 64 -0.04 -28.05 5.80
CA LYS A 64 1.32 -28.61 5.95
C LYS A 64 2.43 -27.59 5.68
N ALA A 65 2.13 -26.45 5.04
CA ALA A 65 3.04 -25.36 4.75
C ALA A 65 3.11 -24.30 5.87
N GLU A 66 2.35 -24.40 6.94
CA GLU A 66 2.44 -23.50 8.10
C GLU A 66 3.83 -23.55 8.76
N ARG A 67 4.44 -24.74 8.82
CA ARG A 67 5.77 -24.91 9.41
C ARG A 67 6.87 -24.37 8.49
N ASN A 68 7.69 -23.46 9.00
CA ASN A 68 8.73 -22.76 8.23
C ASN A 68 9.68 -23.70 7.45
N LEU A 69 10.19 -24.77 8.09
CA LEU A 69 11.16 -25.68 7.49
C LEU A 69 10.58 -26.51 6.33
N THR A 70 9.32 -26.89 6.39
CA THR A 70 8.69 -27.76 5.39
C THR A 70 7.90 -26.98 4.34
N ARG A 71 7.65 -25.69 4.57
CA ARG A 71 6.87 -24.81 3.70
C ARG A 71 7.27 -24.86 2.22
N PRO A 72 8.55 -24.71 1.84
CA PRO A 72 8.93 -24.73 0.43
C PRO A 72 8.59 -26.07 -0.25
N ILE A 73 8.73 -27.18 0.46
CA ILE A 73 8.44 -28.53 -0.06
C ILE A 73 6.94 -28.69 -0.34
N TYR A 74 6.08 -28.29 0.59
CA TYR A 74 4.64 -28.43 0.42
C TYR A 74 4.08 -27.47 -0.62
N ILE A 75 4.60 -26.26 -0.71
CA ILE A 75 4.24 -25.30 -1.78
C ILE A 75 4.68 -25.87 -3.14
N ALA A 76 5.90 -26.39 -3.27
CA ALA A 76 6.37 -26.99 -4.51
C ALA A 76 5.53 -28.22 -4.93
N LYS A 77 5.16 -29.10 -3.98
CA LYS A 77 4.24 -30.23 -4.23
C LYS A 77 2.88 -29.75 -4.70
N TYR A 78 2.34 -28.70 -4.10
CA TYR A 78 1.04 -28.14 -4.49
C TYR A 78 1.08 -27.53 -5.89
N ILE A 79 2.09 -26.71 -6.20
CA ILE A 79 2.30 -26.14 -7.54
C ILE A 79 2.40 -27.28 -8.59
N ARG A 80 3.15 -28.34 -8.29
CA ARG A 80 3.26 -29.52 -9.19
C ARG A 80 1.90 -30.23 -9.37
N LYS A 81 1.07 -30.31 -8.33
CA LYS A 81 -0.26 -30.94 -8.39
C LYS A 81 -1.24 -30.12 -9.24
N VAL A 82 -1.25 -28.79 -9.06
CA VAL A 82 -2.15 -27.87 -9.77
C VAL A 82 -1.74 -27.69 -11.22
N CYS A 83 -0.44 -27.84 -11.53
CA CYS A 83 0.13 -27.60 -12.86
C CYS A 83 -0.31 -26.25 -13.46
N PRO A 84 -0.07 -25.11 -12.78
CA PRO A 84 -0.43 -23.81 -13.32
C PRO A 84 0.47 -23.42 -14.50
N ASP A 85 -0.03 -22.63 -15.43
CA ASP A 85 0.78 -22.00 -16.47
C ASP A 85 1.61 -20.85 -15.89
N MET A 86 1.04 -20.16 -14.87
CA MET A 86 1.69 -19.05 -14.18
C MET A 86 1.47 -19.10 -12.67
N VAL A 87 2.52 -18.77 -11.92
CA VAL A 87 2.46 -18.47 -10.48
C VAL A 87 2.74 -16.99 -10.27
N ILE A 88 1.84 -16.30 -9.58
CA ILE A 88 2.02 -14.90 -9.14
C ILE A 88 2.15 -14.91 -7.63
N SER A 89 3.32 -14.58 -7.12
CA SER A 89 3.61 -14.68 -5.69
C SER A 89 3.87 -13.30 -5.10
N TYR A 90 3.22 -13.00 -3.97
CA TYR A 90 3.37 -11.73 -3.23
C TYR A 90 4.02 -11.96 -1.88
N LEU A 91 4.77 -10.99 -1.42
CA LEU A 91 5.51 -10.97 -0.16
C LEU A 91 6.76 -11.87 -0.14
N PHE A 92 7.62 -11.62 0.85
CA PHE A 92 8.94 -12.22 0.97
C PHE A 92 8.94 -13.76 0.95
N THR A 93 8.29 -14.39 1.93
CA THR A 93 8.36 -15.84 2.10
C THR A 93 7.68 -16.63 0.97
N PRO A 94 6.46 -16.26 0.50
CA PRO A 94 5.86 -16.92 -0.64
C PRO A 94 6.71 -16.83 -1.92
N CYS A 95 7.32 -15.66 -2.19
CA CYS A 95 8.20 -15.48 -3.35
C CYS A 95 9.43 -16.39 -3.31
N ILE A 96 10.09 -16.53 -2.15
CA ILE A 96 11.20 -17.46 -1.98
C ILE A 96 10.75 -18.91 -2.24
N CYS A 97 9.63 -19.33 -1.65
CA CYS A 97 9.10 -20.68 -1.83
C CYS A 97 8.76 -20.97 -3.30
N ALA A 98 8.18 -20.01 -4.01
CA ALA A 98 7.87 -20.13 -5.43
C ALA A 98 9.14 -20.22 -6.29
N CYS A 99 10.20 -19.46 -5.97
CA CYS A 99 11.49 -19.57 -6.63
C CYS A 99 12.14 -20.93 -6.40
N ILE A 100 12.10 -21.46 -5.18
CA ILE A 100 12.61 -22.82 -4.87
C ILE A 100 11.81 -23.86 -5.66
N ALA A 101 10.47 -23.75 -5.71
CA ALA A 101 9.65 -24.66 -6.51
C ALA A 101 10.05 -24.65 -7.99
N ARG A 102 10.40 -23.48 -8.53
CA ARG A 102 10.78 -23.31 -9.92
C ARG A 102 12.16 -23.89 -10.25
N ILE A 103 13.08 -24.00 -9.29
CA ILE A 103 14.37 -24.71 -9.49
C ILE A 103 14.10 -26.17 -9.90
N PHE A 104 13.12 -26.82 -9.25
CA PHE A 104 12.79 -28.22 -9.48
C PHE A 104 11.71 -28.46 -10.55
N ASN A 105 10.96 -27.42 -10.93
CA ASN A 105 9.89 -27.51 -11.93
C ASN A 105 9.80 -26.23 -12.76
N LYS A 106 10.34 -26.25 -13.96
CA LYS A 106 10.36 -25.08 -14.89
C LYS A 106 9.13 -24.98 -15.80
N ARG A 107 8.10 -25.80 -15.59
CA ARG A 107 6.91 -25.87 -16.48
C ARG A 107 5.94 -24.68 -16.35
N PHE A 108 6.08 -23.85 -15.31
CA PHE A 108 5.26 -22.65 -15.10
C PHE A 108 6.10 -21.37 -15.20
N LYS A 109 5.51 -20.28 -15.65
CA LYS A 109 6.12 -18.93 -15.52
C LYS A 109 5.92 -18.42 -14.11
N LEU A 110 6.85 -17.61 -13.60
CA LEU A 110 6.82 -17.07 -12.25
C LEU A 110 6.96 -15.55 -12.25
N ILE A 111 5.98 -14.88 -11.65
CA ILE A 111 6.06 -13.49 -11.23
C ILE A 111 6.27 -13.45 -9.72
N VAL A 112 7.35 -12.82 -9.27
CA VAL A 112 7.56 -12.49 -7.85
C VAL A 112 7.31 -11.01 -7.63
N SER A 113 6.47 -10.67 -6.67
CA SER A 113 6.09 -9.29 -6.42
C SER A 113 6.65 -8.79 -5.10
N GLU A 114 7.46 -7.74 -5.20
CA GLU A 114 8.06 -7.05 -4.07
C GLU A 114 7.12 -5.94 -3.58
N ARG A 115 6.58 -6.11 -2.37
CA ARG A 115 5.56 -5.22 -1.79
C ARG A 115 6.05 -4.40 -0.61
N ASN A 116 7.30 -4.60 -0.23
CA ASN A 116 7.96 -3.85 0.84
C ASN A 116 9.10 -3.02 0.25
N THR A 117 9.19 -1.78 0.66
CA THR A 117 10.31 -0.91 0.28
C THR A 117 11.47 -1.15 1.25
N THR A 118 12.22 -2.22 1.04
CA THR A 118 13.44 -2.50 1.83
C THR A 118 14.65 -2.11 1.00
N GLN A 119 15.34 -1.06 1.38
CA GLN A 119 16.57 -0.58 0.71
C GLN A 119 17.82 -0.91 1.53
N GLN A 120 17.78 -1.99 2.30
CA GLN A 120 18.92 -2.49 3.06
C GLN A 120 19.59 -3.63 2.28
N THR A 121 20.93 -3.70 2.31
CA THR A 121 21.73 -4.69 1.59
C THR A 121 22.30 -5.73 2.56
N GLY A 122 21.43 -6.40 3.32
CA GLY A 122 21.79 -7.50 4.22
C GLY A 122 21.97 -8.85 3.49
N TRP A 123 22.43 -9.85 4.22
CA TRP A 123 22.56 -11.22 3.67
C TRP A 123 21.21 -11.80 3.21
N ASN A 124 20.14 -11.52 3.94
CA ASN A 124 18.79 -11.98 3.59
C ASN A 124 18.33 -11.42 2.24
N GLU A 125 18.61 -10.14 1.97
CA GLU A 125 18.29 -9.50 0.70
C GLU A 125 19.13 -10.07 -0.44
N LYS A 126 20.42 -10.31 -0.22
CA LYS A 126 21.29 -10.94 -1.22
C LYS A 126 20.80 -12.34 -1.59
N ILE A 127 20.45 -13.18 -0.62
CA ILE A 127 19.89 -14.52 -0.86
C ILE A 127 18.56 -14.40 -1.63
N ARG A 128 17.67 -13.55 -1.20
CA ARG A 128 16.36 -13.32 -1.82
C ARG A 128 16.49 -12.94 -3.30
N PHE A 129 17.22 -11.87 -3.59
CA PHE A 129 17.36 -11.38 -4.96
C PHE A 129 18.15 -12.35 -5.85
N ASN A 130 19.09 -13.14 -5.30
CA ASN A 130 19.69 -14.24 -6.05
C ASN A 130 18.67 -15.34 -6.41
N LEU A 131 17.75 -15.69 -5.51
CA LEU A 131 16.66 -16.62 -5.81
C LEU A 131 15.70 -16.07 -6.86
N PHE A 132 15.48 -14.76 -6.90
CA PHE A 132 14.62 -14.09 -7.89
C PHE A 132 15.16 -14.22 -9.33
N ARG A 133 16.39 -14.67 -9.54
CA ARG A 133 16.88 -15.13 -10.86
C ARG A 133 16.00 -16.22 -11.47
N GLN A 134 15.33 -17.02 -10.62
CA GLN A 134 14.42 -18.07 -11.08
C GLN A 134 13.09 -17.52 -11.60
N ALA A 135 12.71 -16.28 -11.26
CA ALA A 135 11.50 -15.66 -11.76
C ALA A 135 11.64 -15.23 -13.22
N ASN A 136 10.53 -15.21 -13.95
CA ASN A 136 10.45 -14.56 -15.26
C ASN A 136 10.41 -13.04 -15.08
N TYR A 137 9.61 -12.56 -14.11
CA TYR A 137 9.47 -11.15 -13.78
C TYR A 137 9.57 -10.92 -12.28
N VAL A 138 10.22 -9.82 -11.92
CA VAL A 138 10.28 -9.25 -10.56
C VAL A 138 9.48 -7.96 -10.61
N VAL A 139 8.37 -7.92 -9.87
CA VAL A 139 7.40 -6.83 -9.94
C VAL A 139 7.37 -6.07 -8.61
N PRO A 140 8.19 -5.02 -8.45
CA PRO A 140 8.04 -4.07 -7.35
C PRO A 140 6.77 -3.23 -7.55
N ASN A 141 6.20 -2.74 -6.45
CA ASN A 141 5.07 -1.83 -6.49
C ASN A 141 5.46 -0.34 -6.54
N SER A 142 6.76 -0.03 -6.56
CA SER A 142 7.26 1.34 -6.59
C SER A 142 8.48 1.49 -7.50
N TYR A 143 8.61 2.64 -8.12
CA TYR A 143 9.76 2.95 -8.99
C TYR A 143 11.04 3.16 -8.19
N SER A 144 10.93 3.65 -6.95
CA SER A 144 12.06 3.72 -6.04
C SER A 144 12.63 2.34 -5.72
N GLN A 145 11.78 1.32 -5.55
CA GLN A 145 12.21 -0.06 -5.35
C GLN A 145 12.78 -0.68 -6.64
N GLU A 146 12.21 -0.37 -7.81
CA GLU A 146 12.78 -0.75 -9.09
C GLU A 146 14.19 -0.21 -9.25
N TYR A 147 14.39 1.08 -9.00
CA TYR A 147 15.71 1.73 -9.07
C TYR A 147 16.70 1.05 -8.12
N TYR A 148 16.30 0.79 -6.87
CA TYR A 148 17.12 0.07 -5.90
C TYR A 148 17.52 -1.33 -6.40
N ILE A 149 16.56 -2.11 -6.89
CA ILE A 149 16.82 -3.48 -7.37
C ILE A 149 17.77 -3.45 -8.56
N LYS A 150 17.52 -2.61 -9.56
CA LYS A 150 18.35 -2.53 -10.77
C LYS A 150 19.78 -2.09 -10.45
N ARG A 151 19.94 -1.13 -9.52
CA ARG A 151 21.27 -0.64 -9.11
C ARG A 151 22.04 -1.65 -8.27
N THR A 152 21.37 -2.32 -7.32
CA THR A 152 22.01 -3.21 -6.33
C THR A 152 22.20 -4.63 -6.87
N PHE A 153 21.29 -5.07 -7.74
CA PHE A 153 21.26 -6.41 -8.33
C PHE A 153 21.13 -6.36 -9.87
N PRO A 154 22.14 -5.84 -10.58
CA PRO A 154 22.08 -5.58 -12.03
C PRO A 154 21.67 -6.79 -12.87
N PHE A 155 21.94 -8.01 -12.40
CA PHE A 155 21.55 -9.25 -13.05
C PHE A 155 20.05 -9.50 -13.13
N LEU A 156 19.23 -8.68 -12.42
CA LEU A 156 17.77 -8.70 -12.51
C LEU A 156 17.21 -7.61 -13.43
N SER A 157 18.03 -6.68 -13.91
CA SER A 157 17.56 -5.45 -14.60
C SER A 157 16.56 -5.72 -15.73
N ASN A 158 16.78 -6.78 -16.50
CA ASN A 158 15.91 -7.16 -17.63
C ASN A 158 14.62 -7.87 -17.20
N LYS A 159 14.45 -8.17 -15.92
CA LYS A 159 13.28 -8.86 -15.36
C LYS A 159 12.42 -7.97 -14.49
N VAL A 160 12.95 -6.79 -14.10
CA VAL A 160 12.25 -5.87 -13.19
C VAL A 160 11.29 -5.00 -13.98
N VAL A 161 9.99 -5.09 -13.64
CA VAL A 161 8.91 -4.29 -14.21
C VAL A 161 8.06 -3.75 -13.06
N THR A 162 7.96 -2.43 -12.92
CA THR A 162 7.16 -1.83 -11.85
C THR A 162 5.69 -1.83 -12.21
N ILE A 163 4.87 -2.37 -11.32
CA ILE A 163 3.40 -2.27 -11.39
C ILE A 163 2.91 -1.68 -10.07
N PRO A 164 2.54 -0.38 -10.06
CA PRO A 164 2.01 0.29 -8.87
C PRO A 164 0.72 -0.37 -8.36
N ASN A 165 0.37 -0.10 -7.11
CA ASN A 165 -0.91 -0.54 -6.56
C ASN A 165 -2.06 0.20 -7.28
N TYR A 166 -3.19 -0.49 -7.47
CA TYR A 166 -4.43 0.15 -7.91
C TYR A 166 -5.27 0.60 -6.72
N VAL A 167 -6.16 1.54 -6.97
CA VAL A 167 -7.21 1.95 -6.04
C VAL A 167 -8.59 1.64 -6.62
N ASP A 168 -9.50 1.21 -5.75
CA ASP A 168 -10.90 1.00 -6.10
C ASP A 168 -11.63 2.36 -6.13
N THR A 169 -11.74 2.95 -7.30
CA THR A 169 -12.37 4.26 -7.52
C THR A 169 -13.90 4.24 -7.38
N GLN A 170 -14.52 3.07 -7.30
CA GLN A 170 -15.96 2.94 -6.98
C GLN A 170 -16.20 2.99 -5.47
N ARG A 171 -15.29 2.44 -4.68
CA ARG A 171 -15.32 2.49 -3.23
C ARG A 171 -14.84 3.83 -2.69
N PHE A 172 -13.75 4.35 -3.25
CA PHE A 172 -13.15 5.64 -2.92
C PHE A 172 -13.53 6.65 -3.99
N TYR A 173 -14.47 7.52 -3.68
CA TYR A 173 -14.99 8.53 -4.59
C TYR A 173 -15.18 9.86 -3.86
N PRO A 174 -15.11 10.99 -4.58
CA PRO A 174 -15.23 12.31 -3.98
C PRO A 174 -16.62 12.54 -3.41
N ASN A 175 -16.67 13.26 -2.30
CA ASN A 175 -17.86 13.92 -1.81
C ASN A 175 -17.57 15.42 -1.77
N TYR A 176 -17.84 16.11 -2.89
CA TYR A 176 -17.57 17.53 -3.00
C TYR A 176 -18.52 18.31 -2.09
N HIS A 177 -17.99 18.92 -1.06
CA HIS A 177 -18.69 19.78 -0.12
C HIS A 177 -17.92 21.11 0.03
N GLU A 178 -18.59 22.13 0.51
CA GLU A 178 -17.92 23.37 0.91
C GLU A 178 -16.96 23.09 2.05
N ARG A 179 -15.79 23.75 2.03
CA ARG A 179 -14.80 23.61 3.09
C ARG A 179 -15.41 24.05 4.43
N ARG A 180 -15.24 23.23 5.44
CA ARG A 180 -15.71 23.50 6.80
C ARG A 180 -14.95 24.68 7.42
N GLU A 181 -15.54 25.33 8.39
CA GLU A 181 -14.86 26.35 9.20
C GLU A 181 -13.68 25.71 9.97
N ILE A 182 -13.92 24.56 10.63
CA ILE A 182 -12.87 23.72 11.20
C ILE A 182 -12.43 22.73 10.13
N ARG A 183 -11.19 22.89 9.63
CA ARG A 183 -10.62 22.01 8.60
C ARG A 183 -10.40 20.61 9.15
N GLU A 184 -11.01 19.60 8.55
CA GLU A 184 -10.80 18.19 8.93
C GLU A 184 -9.74 17.55 8.05
N ILE A 185 -8.65 17.09 8.67
CA ILE A 185 -7.56 16.43 7.98
C ILE A 185 -7.50 14.97 8.42
N VAL A 186 -7.65 14.05 7.48
CA VAL A 186 -7.55 12.63 7.76
C VAL A 186 -6.13 12.11 7.54
N ILE A 187 -5.66 11.30 8.47
CA ILE A 187 -4.42 10.51 8.38
C ILE A 187 -4.78 9.05 8.56
N VAL A 188 -4.31 8.20 7.65
CA VAL A 188 -4.56 6.75 7.70
C VAL A 188 -3.23 6.02 7.66
N ALA A 189 -2.71 5.69 8.83
CA ALA A 189 -1.43 5.00 8.98
C ALA A 189 -1.33 4.34 10.34
N THR A 190 -0.64 3.21 10.45
CA THR A 190 -0.32 2.62 11.75
C THR A 190 0.44 3.63 12.60
N ILE A 191 0.02 3.82 13.86
CA ILE A 191 0.73 4.69 14.79
C ILE A 191 2.04 4.02 15.18
N GLY A 192 3.16 4.62 14.75
CA GLY A 192 4.47 4.02 14.93
C GLY A 192 5.62 4.88 14.40
N PRO A 193 6.87 4.55 14.77
CA PRO A 193 8.05 5.34 14.40
C PRO A 193 8.21 5.57 12.90
N SER A 194 7.96 4.55 12.09
CA SER A 194 8.09 4.66 10.61
C SER A 194 7.10 5.64 9.99
N LYS A 195 6.00 5.92 10.66
CA LYS A 195 4.98 6.88 10.24
C LYS A 195 5.16 8.27 10.86
N ASN A 196 6.24 8.45 11.60
CA ASN A 196 6.66 9.74 12.15
C ASN A 196 5.62 10.42 13.06
N THR A 197 4.87 9.64 13.87
CA THR A 197 3.77 10.19 14.67
C THR A 197 4.27 11.25 15.68
N LEU A 198 5.39 10.99 16.36
CA LEU A 198 5.96 11.94 17.35
C LEU A 198 6.44 13.24 16.70
N GLY A 199 7.12 13.17 15.54
CA GLY A 199 7.56 14.36 14.81
C GLY A 199 6.39 15.16 14.22
N PHE A 200 5.32 14.46 13.82
CA PHE A 200 4.11 15.09 13.36
C PHE A 200 3.37 15.86 14.47
N ILE A 201 3.37 15.36 15.71
CA ILE A 201 2.80 16.08 16.87
C ILE A 201 3.53 17.42 17.08
N ASP A 202 4.86 17.49 16.84
CA ASP A 202 5.60 18.75 16.90
C ASP A 202 5.17 19.73 15.79
N ALA A 203 4.87 19.23 14.61
CA ALA A 203 4.32 20.05 13.52
C ALA A 203 2.90 20.57 13.85
N VAL A 204 2.07 19.76 14.49
CA VAL A 204 0.73 20.17 14.97
C VAL A 204 0.85 21.26 16.04
N GLU A 205 1.84 21.19 16.93
CA GLU A 205 2.11 22.26 17.89
C GLU A 205 2.46 23.60 17.20
N LEU A 206 3.28 23.55 16.16
CA LEU A 206 3.60 24.74 15.37
C LEU A 206 2.36 25.32 14.66
N LEU A 207 1.55 24.44 14.08
CA LEU A 207 0.29 24.82 13.42
C LEU A 207 -0.73 25.40 14.40
N SER A 208 -0.78 24.92 15.63
CA SER A 208 -1.74 25.39 16.66
C SER A 208 -1.56 26.87 17.02
N LYS A 209 -0.37 27.42 16.74
CA LYS A 209 -0.06 28.85 16.93
C LYS A 209 -0.57 29.74 15.77
N SER A 210 -1.12 29.12 14.70
CA SER A 210 -1.74 29.86 13.59
C SER A 210 -3.20 30.22 13.91
N ASN A 211 -3.72 31.27 13.28
CA ASN A 211 -5.13 31.67 13.41
C ASN A 211 -6.08 30.79 12.56
N ARG A 212 -5.82 29.48 12.47
CA ARG A 212 -6.63 28.54 11.70
C ARG A 212 -7.28 27.50 12.62
N SER A 213 -8.55 27.21 12.36
CA SER A 213 -9.28 26.13 13.04
C SER A 213 -9.13 24.84 12.23
N PHE A 214 -8.56 23.80 12.83
CA PHE A 214 -8.33 22.50 12.19
C PHE A 214 -8.35 21.36 13.20
N HIS A 215 -8.59 20.14 12.69
CA HIS A 215 -8.46 18.92 13.45
C HIS A 215 -7.86 17.79 12.60
N PHE A 216 -6.91 17.06 13.16
CA PHE A 216 -6.34 15.85 12.56
C PHE A 216 -6.97 14.61 13.16
N SER A 217 -7.62 13.80 12.34
CA SER A 217 -8.13 12.49 12.70
C SER A 217 -7.18 11.40 12.18
N TRP A 218 -6.34 10.84 13.07
CA TRP A 218 -5.35 9.81 12.72
C TRP A 218 -5.90 8.41 13.00
N TYR A 219 -6.31 7.70 11.97
CA TYR A 219 -6.82 6.33 12.04
C TYR A 219 -5.70 5.31 11.88
N GLY A 220 -5.41 4.53 12.92
CA GLY A 220 -4.36 3.51 12.81
C GLY A 220 -3.89 2.90 14.11
N LYS A 221 -4.52 3.21 15.23
CA LYS A 221 -4.24 2.54 16.50
C LYS A 221 -4.46 1.04 16.35
N GLY A 222 -3.56 0.25 16.88
CA GLY A 222 -3.59 -1.21 16.89
C GLY A 222 -2.86 -1.73 18.13
N ASN A 223 -2.94 -3.04 18.37
CA ASN A 223 -2.35 -3.66 19.57
C ASN A 223 -0.82 -3.77 19.51
N SER A 224 -0.20 -3.53 18.36
CA SER A 224 1.24 -3.46 18.23
C SER A 224 1.77 -2.07 18.59
N ASN A 225 2.86 -1.98 19.32
CA ASN A 225 3.51 -0.72 19.75
C ASN A 225 2.68 0.11 20.73
N ILE A 226 2.07 -0.51 21.73
CA ILE A 226 1.24 0.19 22.73
C ILE A 226 2.04 1.25 23.48
N ASP A 227 3.30 1.00 23.82
CA ASP A 227 4.16 1.96 24.54
C ASP A 227 4.43 3.21 23.70
N TYR A 228 4.67 3.03 22.39
CA TYR A 228 4.83 4.16 21.47
C TYR A 228 3.52 4.95 21.31
N PHE A 229 2.38 4.27 21.25
CA PHE A 229 1.07 4.92 21.22
C PHE A 229 0.87 5.76 22.49
N ASN A 230 1.14 5.19 23.67
CA ASN A 230 1.01 5.89 24.95
C ASN A 230 1.92 7.12 24.99
N SER A 231 3.17 7.01 24.51
CA SER A 231 4.08 8.15 24.41
C SER A 231 3.56 9.26 23.49
N CYS A 232 2.90 8.90 22.39
CA CYS A 232 2.27 9.88 21.52
C CYS A 232 1.07 10.57 22.21
N GLN A 233 0.24 9.80 22.89
CA GLN A 233 -0.92 10.31 23.62
C GLN A 233 -0.48 11.28 24.73
N GLN A 234 0.51 10.87 25.53
CA GLN A 234 1.09 11.71 26.57
C GLN A 234 1.63 13.03 26.00
N LYS A 235 2.38 12.96 24.87
CA LYS A 235 2.92 14.16 24.22
C LYS A 235 1.82 15.12 23.74
N ILE A 236 0.69 14.59 23.25
CA ILE A 236 -0.48 15.40 22.85
C ILE A 236 -1.07 16.13 24.05
N GLU A 237 -1.22 15.44 25.18
CA GLU A 237 -1.79 15.98 26.42
C GLU A 237 -0.86 17.03 27.05
N GLU A 238 0.44 16.74 27.20
CA GLU A 238 1.45 17.66 27.74
C GLU A 238 1.55 18.97 26.95
N LYS A 239 1.38 18.89 25.60
CA LYS A 239 1.39 20.07 24.73
C LYS A 239 0.03 20.76 24.58
N GLY A 240 -1.04 20.25 25.22
CA GLY A 240 -2.39 20.82 25.13
C GLY A 240 -3.01 20.73 23.72
N LEU A 241 -2.67 19.68 22.95
CA LEU A 241 -3.06 19.54 21.54
C LEU A 241 -4.31 18.68 21.32
N THR A 242 -5.01 18.27 22.35
CA THR A 242 -6.17 17.35 22.28
C THR A 242 -7.31 17.86 21.38
N LYS A 243 -7.46 19.18 21.23
CA LYS A 243 -8.43 19.78 20.31
C LYS A 243 -7.99 19.80 18.84
N TYR A 244 -6.71 19.54 18.55
CA TYR A 244 -6.13 19.64 17.22
C TYR A 244 -5.81 18.28 16.59
N ILE A 245 -5.62 17.22 17.40
CA ILE A 245 -5.29 15.89 16.91
C ILE A 245 -5.90 14.80 17.79
N SER A 246 -6.49 13.79 17.15
CA SER A 246 -7.00 12.58 17.78
C SER A 246 -6.35 11.33 17.17
N LEU A 247 -5.83 10.45 18.03
CA LEU A 247 -5.31 9.14 17.63
C LEU A 247 -6.41 8.09 17.78
N LEU A 248 -6.90 7.56 16.66
CA LEU A 248 -8.12 6.77 16.57
C LEU A 248 -7.85 5.31 16.20
N GLU A 249 -8.76 4.42 16.58
CA GLU A 249 -8.75 3.02 16.19
C GLU A 249 -8.84 2.85 14.67
N LYS A 250 -8.36 1.71 14.19
CA LYS A 250 -8.60 1.29 12.79
C LYS A 250 -10.11 1.14 12.56
N THR A 251 -10.57 1.55 11.39
CA THR A 251 -11.98 1.44 11.03
C THR A 251 -12.16 0.76 9.67
N ASN A 252 -13.21 -0.05 9.51
CA ASN A 252 -13.64 -0.59 8.23
C ASN A 252 -14.42 0.42 7.37
N LYS A 253 -14.85 1.55 7.99
CA LYS A 253 -15.54 2.67 7.33
C LYS A 253 -14.59 3.75 6.84
N ILE A 254 -13.35 3.38 6.50
CA ILE A 254 -12.31 4.37 6.14
C ILE A 254 -12.69 5.19 4.90
N ALA A 255 -13.43 4.62 3.95
CA ALA A 255 -13.91 5.36 2.78
C ALA A 255 -14.84 6.51 3.16
N ASP A 256 -15.66 6.35 4.22
CA ASP A 256 -16.50 7.43 4.74
C ASP A 256 -15.64 8.54 5.35
N ARG A 257 -14.58 8.17 6.08
CA ARG A 257 -13.65 9.14 6.70
C ARG A 257 -12.94 10.00 5.66
N TYR A 258 -12.53 9.41 4.53
CA TYR A 258 -12.00 10.21 3.41
C TYR A 258 -13.06 11.17 2.85
N ARG A 259 -14.32 10.75 2.70
CA ARG A 259 -15.40 11.60 2.20
C ARG A 259 -15.80 12.73 3.15
N GLU A 260 -15.58 12.53 4.45
CA GLU A 260 -15.86 13.51 5.51
C GLU A 260 -14.70 14.49 5.72
N ALA A 261 -13.52 14.25 5.17
CA ALA A 261 -12.36 15.11 5.34
C ALA A 261 -12.30 16.22 4.27
N ASP A 262 -11.61 17.32 4.60
CA ASP A 262 -11.25 18.37 3.66
C ASP A 262 -9.88 18.10 3.02
N TYR A 263 -8.97 17.47 3.76
CA TYR A 263 -7.59 17.23 3.33
C TYR A 263 -7.08 15.86 3.82
N PHE A 264 -6.03 15.39 3.17
CA PHE A 264 -5.28 14.20 3.60
C PHE A 264 -3.84 14.57 3.95
N CYS A 265 -3.29 13.94 5.00
CA CYS A 265 -1.88 14.10 5.36
C CYS A 265 -1.21 12.74 5.58
N LEU A 266 0.08 12.61 5.21
CA LEU A 266 0.89 11.41 5.48
C LEU A 266 2.35 11.77 5.76
N PRO A 267 2.80 11.77 7.04
CA PRO A 267 4.13 12.22 7.43
C PRO A 267 5.20 11.11 7.50
N SER A 268 5.00 10.01 6.80
CA SER A 268 5.87 8.82 6.85
C SER A 268 7.32 9.11 6.46
N PHE A 269 8.28 8.46 7.11
CA PHE A 269 9.69 8.54 6.73
C PHE A 269 10.01 7.78 5.44
N TYR A 270 9.24 6.75 5.10
CA TYR A 270 9.36 6.01 3.83
C TYR A 270 8.06 5.28 3.51
N GLU A 271 7.81 5.10 2.20
CA GLU A 271 6.66 4.38 1.65
C GLU A 271 7.07 3.61 0.38
N GLY A 272 6.27 2.61 0.02
CA GLY A 272 6.28 2.09 -1.35
C GLY A 272 5.31 2.92 -2.23
N THR A 273 4.37 2.26 -2.93
CA THR A 273 3.15 2.95 -3.37
C THR A 273 2.17 2.95 -2.18
N PRO A 274 1.98 4.07 -1.50
CA PRO A 274 1.12 4.10 -0.32
C PRO A 274 -0.35 4.02 -0.75
N ASN A 275 -1.00 2.90 -0.43
CA ASN A 275 -2.43 2.70 -0.74
C ASN A 275 -3.29 3.86 -0.23
N VAL A 276 -2.93 4.41 0.93
CA VAL A 276 -3.67 5.50 1.58
C VAL A 276 -3.60 6.83 0.82
N ILE A 277 -2.48 7.14 0.14
CA ILE A 277 -2.40 8.28 -0.79
C ILE A 277 -3.29 8.01 -2.01
N CYS A 278 -3.23 6.78 -2.57
CA CYS A 278 -4.08 6.40 -3.69
C CYS A 278 -5.58 6.53 -3.35
N GLU A 279 -5.97 6.11 -2.14
CA GLU A 279 -7.34 6.22 -1.61
C GLU A 279 -7.78 7.66 -1.42
N ALA A 280 -6.92 8.51 -0.83
CA ALA A 280 -7.17 9.92 -0.65
C ALA A 280 -7.34 10.65 -1.99
N MET A 281 -6.45 10.38 -2.95
CA MET A 281 -6.55 10.93 -4.31
C MET A 281 -7.84 10.49 -5.01
N ALA A 282 -8.20 9.20 -4.93
CA ALA A 282 -9.45 8.69 -5.49
C ALA A 282 -10.68 9.32 -4.84
N SER A 283 -10.59 9.69 -3.55
CA SER A 283 -11.61 10.43 -2.83
C SER A 283 -11.59 11.94 -3.10
N GLY A 284 -10.72 12.41 -3.99
CA GLY A 284 -10.64 13.81 -4.40
C GLY A 284 -10.04 14.73 -3.34
N LEU A 285 -9.22 14.25 -2.40
CA LEU A 285 -8.63 15.09 -1.38
C LEU A 285 -7.35 15.77 -1.85
N PRO A 286 -7.14 17.06 -1.57
CA PRO A 286 -5.83 17.69 -1.63
C PRO A 286 -4.90 17.09 -0.57
N ILE A 287 -3.61 16.91 -0.88
CA ILE A 287 -2.70 16.10 -0.09
C ILE A 287 -1.50 16.91 0.40
N ALA A 288 -1.14 16.75 1.68
CA ALA A 288 0.19 17.08 2.19
C ALA A 288 0.89 15.78 2.58
N CYS A 289 2.06 15.49 2.02
CA CYS A 289 2.80 14.28 2.40
C CYS A 289 4.31 14.48 2.36
N SER A 290 5.02 13.55 2.98
CA SER A 290 6.48 13.53 2.94
C SER A 290 7.00 13.41 1.50
N ASP A 291 8.04 14.16 1.16
CA ASP A 291 8.80 13.99 -0.09
C ASP A 291 9.76 12.79 0.04
N VAL A 292 9.18 11.60 -0.03
CA VAL A 292 9.92 10.34 0.10
C VAL A 292 9.46 9.33 -0.95
N CYS A 293 10.38 8.47 -1.37
CA CYS A 293 10.10 7.37 -2.30
C CYS A 293 9.35 7.86 -3.56
N ASP A 294 8.18 7.30 -3.82
CA ASP A 294 7.39 7.62 -5.01
C ASP A 294 6.30 8.68 -4.76
N ASN A 295 6.21 9.29 -3.58
CA ASN A 295 5.12 10.22 -3.25
C ASN A 295 5.03 11.37 -4.26
N ALA A 296 6.16 11.96 -4.68
CA ALA A 296 6.21 13.02 -5.69
C ALA A 296 5.73 12.61 -7.11
N ARG A 297 5.53 11.31 -7.37
CA ARG A 297 4.94 10.83 -8.64
C ARG A 297 3.42 10.94 -8.66
N TYR A 298 2.81 10.97 -7.50
CA TYR A 298 1.37 10.98 -7.28
C TYR A 298 0.91 12.34 -6.76
N VAL A 299 1.65 12.93 -5.83
CA VAL A 299 1.38 14.25 -5.28
C VAL A 299 2.26 15.26 -5.99
N ILE A 300 1.67 16.03 -6.90
CA ILE A 300 2.35 17.00 -7.72
C ILE A 300 2.21 18.36 -7.04
N GLU A 301 3.37 18.97 -6.71
CA GLU A 301 3.47 20.24 -6.00
C GLU A 301 2.64 21.33 -6.69
N GLY A 302 1.73 21.96 -5.95
CA GLY A 302 0.87 23.04 -6.47
C GLY A 302 -0.25 22.59 -7.43
N VAL A 303 -0.46 21.27 -7.63
CA VAL A 303 -1.49 20.75 -8.54
C VAL A 303 -2.58 19.99 -7.78
N ASN A 304 -2.19 19.01 -6.98
CA ASN A 304 -3.11 18.23 -6.14
C ASN A 304 -2.63 18.11 -4.69
N GLY A 305 -1.50 18.73 -4.34
CA GLY A 305 -0.97 18.72 -3.00
C GLY A 305 0.37 19.44 -2.88
N PHE A 306 1.00 19.23 -1.73
CA PHE A 306 2.31 19.78 -1.39
C PHE A 306 3.15 18.73 -0.67
N LEU A 307 4.47 18.83 -0.85
CA LEU A 307 5.45 17.90 -0.30
C LEU A 307 6.26 18.57 0.81
N PHE A 308 6.60 17.80 1.85
CA PHE A 308 7.43 18.29 2.96
C PHE A 308 8.56 17.33 3.33
N ASN A 309 9.57 17.86 4.01
CA ASN A 309 10.62 17.06 4.64
C ASN A 309 10.08 16.43 5.95
N PRO A 310 9.98 15.09 6.06
CA PRO A 310 9.48 14.44 7.28
C PRO A 310 10.40 14.57 8.50
N ASN A 311 11.65 14.98 8.31
CA ASN A 311 12.60 15.20 9.41
C ASN A 311 12.54 16.61 9.99
N ASP A 312 11.65 17.47 9.47
CA ASP A 312 11.53 18.86 9.88
C ASP A 312 10.06 19.22 10.17
N ALA A 313 9.76 19.39 11.46
CA ALA A 313 8.41 19.76 11.94
C ALA A 313 7.95 21.11 11.37
N ASN A 314 8.87 22.07 11.16
CA ASN A 314 8.52 23.34 10.57
C ASN A 314 8.17 23.19 9.08
N SER A 315 8.94 22.38 8.33
CA SER A 315 8.61 22.04 6.93
C SER A 315 7.22 21.42 6.83
N MET A 316 6.86 20.49 7.72
CA MET A 316 5.53 19.89 7.78
C MET A 316 4.45 20.96 8.04
N ALA A 317 4.64 21.78 9.08
CA ALA A 317 3.66 22.81 9.47
C ALA A 317 3.45 23.85 8.35
N VAL A 318 4.53 24.39 7.77
CA VAL A 318 4.45 25.37 6.68
C VAL A 318 3.74 24.78 5.45
N THR A 319 4.03 23.54 5.11
CA THR A 319 3.42 22.87 3.95
C THR A 319 1.94 22.61 4.16
N ILE A 320 1.53 22.13 5.35
CA ILE A 320 0.12 21.92 5.66
C ILE A 320 -0.63 23.25 5.66
N LYS A 321 0.00 24.32 6.16
CA LYS A 321 -0.59 25.65 6.12
C LYS A 321 -0.89 26.12 4.68
N LYS A 322 -0.06 25.79 3.69
CA LYS A 322 -0.34 26.09 2.28
C LYS A 322 -1.67 25.49 1.81
N LEU A 323 -2.03 24.25 2.27
CA LEU A 323 -3.34 23.66 1.97
C LEU A 323 -4.49 24.48 2.57
N PHE A 324 -4.31 24.96 3.81
CA PHE A 324 -5.35 25.77 4.48
C PHE A 324 -5.54 27.13 3.80
N ASP A 325 -4.49 27.68 3.22
CA ASP A 325 -4.46 28.97 2.58
C ASP A 325 -4.93 28.96 1.10
N LEU A 326 -5.24 27.78 0.53
CA LEU A 326 -5.82 27.67 -0.81
C LEU A 326 -7.11 28.50 -0.91
N SER A 327 -7.29 29.22 -2.02
CA SER A 327 -8.60 29.81 -2.37
C SER A 327 -9.63 28.72 -2.59
N ASN A 328 -10.92 29.05 -2.62
CA ASN A 328 -11.97 28.06 -2.92
C ASN A 328 -11.82 27.50 -4.34
N VAL A 329 -11.40 28.31 -5.29
CA VAL A 329 -11.15 27.90 -6.67
C VAL A 329 -9.97 26.90 -6.74
N ASP A 330 -8.85 27.22 -6.08
CA ASP A 330 -7.68 26.35 -6.06
C ASP A 330 -7.99 25.04 -5.33
N TYR A 331 -8.70 25.09 -4.21
CA TYR A 331 -9.15 23.91 -3.47
C TYR A 331 -9.94 22.95 -4.38
N THR A 332 -10.95 23.46 -5.08
CA THR A 332 -11.77 22.66 -6.01
C THR A 332 -10.92 22.09 -7.14
N SER A 333 -9.98 22.87 -7.65
CA SER A 333 -9.03 22.41 -8.68
C SER A 333 -8.17 21.27 -8.14
N PHE A 334 -7.60 21.39 -6.94
CA PHE A 334 -6.78 20.34 -6.30
C PHE A 334 -7.59 19.06 -6.09
N CYS A 335 -8.84 19.16 -5.64
CA CYS A 335 -9.74 18.02 -5.48
C CYS A 335 -9.94 17.29 -6.81
N SER A 336 -10.27 18.01 -7.86
CA SER A 336 -10.49 17.45 -9.20
C SER A 336 -9.22 16.82 -9.79
N LYS A 337 -8.06 17.47 -9.59
CA LYS A 337 -6.76 16.95 -10.05
C LYS A 337 -6.34 15.71 -9.29
N SER A 338 -6.55 15.63 -7.97
CA SER A 338 -6.32 14.40 -7.19
C SER A 338 -7.11 13.24 -7.78
N ARG A 339 -8.41 13.42 -8.00
CA ARG A 339 -9.27 12.39 -8.59
C ARG A 339 -8.80 11.96 -9.97
N MET A 340 -8.53 12.91 -10.85
CA MET A 340 -8.10 12.65 -12.23
C MET A 340 -6.78 11.87 -12.30
N ILE A 341 -5.80 12.23 -11.44
CA ILE A 341 -4.51 11.53 -11.38
C ILE A 341 -4.71 10.08 -10.87
N ALA A 342 -5.61 9.87 -9.89
CA ALA A 342 -5.91 8.52 -9.40
C ALA A 342 -6.55 7.65 -10.48
N GLU A 343 -7.50 8.17 -11.25
CA GLU A 343 -8.16 7.47 -12.35
C GLU A 343 -7.20 7.15 -13.49
N ASP A 344 -6.33 8.07 -13.85
CA ASP A 344 -5.34 7.88 -14.92
C ASP A 344 -4.23 6.89 -14.51
N LYS A 345 -3.59 7.10 -13.36
CA LYS A 345 -2.37 6.36 -12.99
C LYS A 345 -2.61 5.11 -12.16
N LEU A 346 -3.72 5.02 -11.44
CA LEU A 346 -3.95 4.02 -10.38
C LEU A 346 -5.25 3.23 -10.60
N SER A 347 -5.81 3.26 -11.81
CA SER A 347 -7.04 2.52 -12.13
C SER A 347 -6.84 1.02 -12.08
N LYS A 348 -7.93 0.32 -11.73
CA LYS A 348 -8.04 -1.14 -11.76
C LYS A 348 -7.71 -1.70 -13.15
N GLU A 349 -8.13 -1.00 -14.19
CA GLU A 349 -7.93 -1.40 -15.60
C GLU A 349 -6.46 -1.33 -15.99
N ARG A 350 -5.75 -0.24 -15.68
CA ARG A 350 -4.32 -0.10 -15.93
C ARG A 350 -3.52 -1.19 -15.22
N PHE A 351 -3.76 -1.38 -13.93
CA PHE A 351 -3.12 -2.43 -13.13
C PHE A 351 -3.31 -3.82 -13.76
N LEU A 352 -4.52 -4.12 -14.21
CA LEU A 352 -4.83 -5.38 -14.89
C LEU A 352 -4.06 -5.51 -16.22
N ASN A 353 -4.10 -4.48 -17.06
CA ASN A 353 -3.43 -4.52 -18.37
C ASN A 353 -1.92 -4.71 -18.22
N ASP A 354 -1.30 -4.08 -17.20
CA ASP A 354 0.11 -4.29 -16.88
C ASP A 354 0.40 -5.76 -16.52
N TYR A 355 -0.44 -6.40 -15.69
CA TYR A 355 -0.28 -7.83 -15.39
C TYR A 355 -0.57 -8.74 -16.59
N ILE A 356 -1.62 -8.46 -17.38
CA ILE A 356 -1.95 -9.24 -18.59
C ILE A 356 -0.77 -9.19 -19.56
N SER A 357 -0.12 -8.05 -19.74
CA SER A 357 1.04 -7.94 -20.61
C SER A 357 2.17 -8.89 -20.23
N LEU A 358 2.40 -9.13 -18.92
CA LEU A 358 3.38 -10.10 -18.43
C LEU A 358 2.90 -11.56 -18.51
N ILE A 359 1.59 -11.78 -18.39
CA ILE A 359 0.99 -13.12 -18.45
C ILE A 359 0.99 -13.64 -19.89
N GLU A 360 0.76 -12.77 -20.89
CA GLU A 360 0.61 -13.15 -22.30
C GLU A 360 1.96 -13.24 -23.04
N GLN A 361 3.00 -12.59 -22.54
CA GLN A 361 4.38 -12.81 -23.04
C GLN A 361 4.89 -14.21 -22.69
#